data_48f729f6ca99dad9cf51e5ff63a1180e
#
_entry.id   48f729f6ca99dad9cf51e5ff63a1180e
#
_cell.length_a   1.000
_cell.length_b   1.000
_cell.length_c   1.000
_cell.angle_alpha   90.00
_cell.angle_beta   90.00
_cell.angle_gamma   90.00
#
_symmetry.space_group_name_H-M   'P 1'
#
loop_
_entity.id
_entity.type
_entity.pdbx_description
1 polymer ?
#
loop_
_entity_poly.entity_id
_entity_poly.type
_entity_poly.pdbx_seq_one_letter_code
_entity_poly.pdbx_strand_id
1 'polypeptide(L)'
;MNKRERLEAAIAGQAVDQVPVALWRHFPGDDQHPDHLAAATVAFQRRWDFDFVKVTPASSFQIRDWGVQDVWVGHIEGTRQYIHRAIEHASDWRALKTLDPHVGALGQQLRCVDQVLSALPDVPVIQTIFSPMAQAKNLAGERLLTDLRENEADFRAGLETITRTTIEYVKAVKATGVAGIFYAVQHASANLLSRDEFSTFGREYDLRVLNELSGTWLNVMHVHGDHIYFDLVADYPLQVWNWHDRETDPALTEGLKQITGAACGGIARDMVMLRGRPEAVREQVQDAIAKTQGRRYIVGTGCVTMVPTPEINLRTAIETARATA
;
A
#
# COMPACT_ATOMS: atom_id res chain seq x y z
N MET A 1 -8.60 12.53 -21.74
CA MET A 1 -8.78 12.70 -20.27
C MET A 1 -7.45 13.05 -19.61
N ASN A 2 -7.43 13.93 -18.59
CA ASN A 2 -6.28 14.03 -17.71
C ASN A 2 -6.22 12.80 -16.77
N LYS A 3 -5.14 12.66 -15.98
CA LYS A 3 -4.93 11.48 -15.12
C LYS A 3 -6.05 11.29 -14.08
N ARG A 4 -6.51 12.40 -13.47
CA ARG A 4 -7.59 12.37 -12.48
C ARG A 4 -8.91 11.92 -13.11
N GLU A 5 -9.32 12.55 -14.21
CA GLU A 5 -10.54 12.19 -14.94
C GLU A 5 -10.55 10.71 -15.35
N ARG A 6 -9.40 10.21 -15.83
CA ARG A 6 -9.24 8.81 -16.23
C ARG A 6 -9.40 7.86 -15.05
N LEU A 7 -8.77 8.15 -13.91
CA LEU A 7 -8.89 7.34 -12.70
C LEU A 7 -10.31 7.36 -12.13
N GLU A 8 -10.94 8.53 -12.05
CA GLU A 8 -12.32 8.67 -11.57
C GLU A 8 -13.28 7.88 -12.49
N ALA A 9 -13.12 7.98 -13.81
CA ALA A 9 -13.92 7.22 -14.79
C ALA A 9 -13.69 5.71 -14.65
N ALA A 10 -12.43 5.27 -14.54
CA ALA A 10 -12.09 3.87 -14.36
C ALA A 10 -12.70 3.30 -13.06
N ILE A 11 -12.59 4.02 -11.93
CA ILE A 11 -13.16 3.63 -10.63
C ILE A 11 -14.69 3.51 -10.74
N ALA A 12 -15.34 4.45 -11.43
CA ALA A 12 -16.78 4.44 -11.65
C ALA A 12 -17.26 3.39 -12.69
N GLY A 13 -16.36 2.64 -13.32
CA GLY A 13 -16.69 1.67 -14.36
C GLY A 13 -17.12 2.30 -15.68
N GLN A 14 -16.80 3.57 -15.91
CA GLN A 14 -17.07 4.28 -17.16
C GLN A 14 -15.98 3.99 -18.20
N ALA A 15 -16.25 4.33 -19.46
CA ALA A 15 -15.27 4.22 -20.55
C ALA A 15 -14.13 5.24 -20.33
N VAL A 16 -12.92 4.82 -20.62
CA VAL A 16 -11.70 5.63 -20.52
C VAL A 16 -11.04 5.80 -21.87
N ASP A 17 -10.26 6.85 -22.05
CA ASP A 17 -9.47 7.09 -23.27
C ASP A 17 -8.30 6.09 -23.42
N GLN A 18 -7.80 5.58 -22.31
CA GLN A 18 -6.82 4.49 -22.19
C GLN A 18 -6.96 3.85 -20.82
N VAL A 19 -6.60 2.57 -20.67
CA VAL A 19 -6.63 1.91 -19.38
C VAL A 19 -5.55 2.52 -18.46
N PRO A 20 -5.91 3.02 -17.26
CA PRO A 20 -4.92 3.60 -16.37
C PRO A 20 -3.91 2.55 -15.90
N VAL A 21 -2.67 2.99 -15.66
CA VAL A 21 -1.57 2.14 -15.20
C VAL A 21 -0.83 2.80 -14.04
N ALA A 22 -0.57 2.03 -12.98
CA ALA A 22 0.25 2.47 -11.86
C ALA A 22 1.13 1.34 -11.35
N LEU A 23 2.43 1.60 -11.31
CA LEU A 23 3.43 0.70 -10.75
C LEU A 23 4.27 1.47 -9.74
N TRP A 24 4.68 0.81 -8.68
CA TRP A 24 5.48 1.41 -7.61
C TRP A 24 6.53 0.43 -7.11
N ARG A 25 7.59 0.97 -6.50
CA ARG A 25 8.69 0.21 -5.92
C ARG A 25 9.23 0.88 -4.67
N HIS A 26 10.01 0.14 -3.90
CA HIS A 26 10.86 0.73 -2.88
C HIS A 26 12.11 1.39 -3.49
N PHE A 27 12.63 2.39 -2.78
CA PHE A 27 13.89 3.07 -3.07
C PHE A 27 14.83 2.89 -1.88
N PRO A 28 15.39 1.67 -1.67
CA PRO A 28 16.22 1.39 -0.51
C PRO A 28 17.47 2.28 -0.52
N GLY A 29 17.75 2.93 0.61
CA GLY A 29 18.75 3.97 0.70
C GLY A 29 18.14 5.38 0.63
N ASP A 30 17.42 5.71 -0.43
CA ASP A 30 16.72 7.01 -0.57
C ASP A 30 15.58 7.15 0.46
N ASP A 31 14.94 6.05 0.83
CA ASP A 31 13.82 6.00 1.80
C ASP A 31 14.21 6.35 3.25
N GLN A 32 15.48 6.63 3.50
CA GLN A 32 15.96 7.08 4.82
C GLN A 32 15.94 8.60 4.99
N HIS A 33 15.81 9.35 3.91
CA HIS A 33 15.80 10.81 3.89
C HIS A 33 14.61 11.32 3.09
N PRO A 34 13.81 12.27 3.63
CA PRO A 34 12.62 12.76 2.97
C PRO A 34 12.89 13.34 1.58
N ASP A 35 13.98 14.13 1.45
CA ASP A 35 14.36 14.78 0.19
C ASP A 35 14.79 13.77 -0.88
N HIS A 36 15.52 12.72 -0.48
CA HIS A 36 15.98 11.67 -1.38
C HIS A 36 14.79 10.81 -1.86
N LEU A 37 13.91 10.41 -0.95
CA LEU A 37 12.71 9.67 -1.30
C LEU A 37 11.80 10.48 -2.23
N ALA A 38 11.63 11.76 -1.97
CA ALA A 38 10.87 12.65 -2.84
C ALA A 38 11.49 12.73 -4.23
N ALA A 39 12.79 12.98 -4.32
CA ALA A 39 13.51 13.07 -5.59
C ALA A 39 13.44 11.76 -6.38
N ALA A 40 13.66 10.61 -5.74
CA ALA A 40 13.56 9.29 -6.37
C ALA A 40 12.14 9.00 -6.88
N THR A 41 11.12 9.31 -6.07
CA THR A 41 9.70 9.15 -6.44
C THR A 41 9.34 10.03 -7.64
N VAL A 42 9.74 11.29 -7.64
CA VAL A 42 9.51 12.24 -8.74
C VAL A 42 10.23 11.79 -10.02
N ALA A 43 11.50 11.37 -9.91
CA ALA A 43 12.26 10.88 -11.07
C ALA A 43 11.62 9.62 -11.66
N PHE A 44 11.14 8.70 -10.83
CA PHE A 44 10.45 7.50 -11.28
C PHE A 44 9.14 7.84 -11.99
N GLN A 45 8.34 8.75 -11.45
CA GLN A 45 7.11 9.22 -12.10
C GLN A 45 7.39 9.91 -13.44
N ARG A 46 8.35 10.82 -13.50
CA ARG A 46 8.69 11.53 -14.73
C ARG A 46 9.21 10.61 -15.84
N ARG A 47 9.88 9.52 -15.46
CA ARG A 47 10.37 8.52 -16.42
C ARG A 47 9.25 7.65 -17.00
N TRP A 48 8.27 7.24 -16.16
CA TRP A 48 7.29 6.22 -16.52
C TRP A 48 5.88 6.77 -16.76
N ASP A 49 5.61 7.96 -16.25
CA ASP A 49 4.34 8.68 -16.45
C ASP A 49 3.08 7.88 -16.04
N PHE A 50 3.10 7.26 -14.87
CA PHE A 50 1.95 6.55 -14.31
C PHE A 50 0.75 7.47 -14.08
N ASP A 51 -0.45 6.90 -13.98
CA ASP A 51 -1.67 7.65 -13.76
C ASP A 51 -1.81 8.18 -12.31
N PHE A 52 -1.18 7.52 -11.34
CA PHE A 52 -0.98 8.08 -9.99
C PHE A 52 0.37 7.67 -9.41
N VAL A 53 0.79 8.40 -8.38
CA VAL A 53 2.01 8.13 -7.62
C VAL A 53 1.66 7.61 -6.24
N LYS A 54 2.20 6.45 -5.88
CA LYS A 54 2.26 5.96 -4.51
C LYS A 54 3.62 6.32 -3.92
N VAL A 55 3.64 7.16 -2.89
CA VAL A 55 4.85 7.38 -2.10
C VAL A 55 5.14 6.13 -1.26
N THR A 56 6.33 5.55 -1.44
CA THR A 56 6.70 4.24 -0.85
C THR A 56 7.85 4.41 0.14
N PRO A 57 7.57 4.80 1.41
CA PRO A 57 8.59 4.90 2.45
C PRO A 57 9.08 3.52 2.91
N ALA A 58 10.13 3.50 3.74
CA ALA A 58 10.52 2.32 4.51
C ALA A 58 9.35 1.84 5.39
N SER A 59 9.19 0.52 5.55
CA SER A 59 8.09 -0.06 6.34
C SER A 59 8.07 0.37 7.81
N SER A 60 9.22 0.81 8.32
CA SER A 60 9.40 1.26 9.70
C SER A 60 9.01 2.72 9.96
N PHE A 61 8.73 3.52 8.93
CA PHE A 61 8.60 4.98 9.08
C PHE A 61 7.55 5.38 10.13
N GLN A 62 6.42 4.66 10.24
CA GLN A 62 5.37 4.98 11.20
C GLN A 62 5.69 4.59 12.65
N ILE A 63 6.69 3.72 12.85
CA ILE A 63 7.02 3.13 14.14
C ILE A 63 8.44 3.45 14.63
N ARG A 64 9.21 4.17 13.80
CA ARG A 64 10.62 4.50 14.10
C ARG A 64 10.76 5.30 15.39
N ASP A 65 9.85 6.23 15.64
CA ASP A 65 9.91 7.10 16.82
C ASP A 65 9.49 6.39 18.13
N TRP A 66 9.02 5.14 18.04
CA TRP A 66 8.91 4.22 19.18
C TRP A 66 10.19 3.42 19.43
N GLY A 67 11.28 3.70 18.70
CA GLY A 67 12.59 3.10 18.93
C GLY A 67 12.95 1.94 18.01
N VAL A 68 12.12 1.58 17.03
CA VAL A 68 12.43 0.52 16.08
C VAL A 68 13.62 0.90 15.19
N GLN A 69 14.51 -0.07 14.96
CA GLN A 69 15.65 0.09 14.05
C GLN A 69 15.62 -0.98 12.97
N ASP A 70 15.96 -0.59 11.76
CA ASP A 70 16.04 -1.48 10.62
C ASP A 70 17.26 -1.19 9.73
N VAL A 71 17.59 -2.15 8.88
CA VAL A 71 18.66 -2.06 7.89
C VAL A 71 18.23 -2.71 6.59
N TRP A 72 18.67 -2.17 5.46
CA TRP A 72 18.52 -2.85 4.18
C TRP A 72 19.72 -3.75 3.91
N VAL A 73 19.45 -5.04 3.67
CA VAL A 73 20.46 -6.08 3.44
C VAL A 73 20.47 -6.60 2.00
N GLY A 74 19.97 -5.79 1.05
CA GLY A 74 19.95 -6.16 -0.35
C GLY A 74 18.72 -6.97 -0.78
N HIS A 75 17.64 -7.00 0.01
CA HIS A 75 16.41 -7.70 -0.38
C HIS A 75 15.85 -7.14 -1.69
N ILE A 76 15.49 -8.03 -2.62
CA ILE A 76 15.09 -7.65 -4.00
C ILE A 76 13.81 -6.81 -4.06
N GLU A 77 12.93 -6.92 -3.09
CA GLU A 77 11.74 -6.06 -2.97
C GLU A 77 12.07 -4.67 -2.45
N GLY A 78 13.27 -4.45 -1.94
CA GLY A 78 13.65 -3.21 -1.26
C GLY A 78 13.17 -3.13 0.19
N THR A 79 12.65 -4.24 0.74
CA THR A 79 12.20 -4.32 2.14
C THR A 79 13.39 -4.37 3.10
N ARG A 80 13.16 -3.97 4.36
CA ARG A 80 14.18 -3.81 5.38
C ARG A 80 14.08 -4.90 6.44
N GLN A 81 15.22 -5.30 6.99
CA GLN A 81 15.31 -6.20 8.12
C GLN A 81 15.29 -5.41 9.43
N TYR A 82 14.39 -5.77 10.34
CA TYR A 82 14.32 -5.17 11.67
C TYR A 82 15.42 -5.76 12.56
N ILE A 83 16.31 -4.89 13.07
CA ILE A 83 17.43 -5.26 13.95
C ILE A 83 17.14 -4.96 15.42
N HIS A 84 16.19 -4.07 15.71
CA HIS A 84 15.67 -3.82 17.04
C HIS A 84 14.16 -3.56 16.96
N ARG A 85 13.41 -4.12 17.91
CA ARG A 85 11.97 -3.94 18.03
C ARG A 85 11.65 -3.30 19.39
N ALA A 86 10.62 -2.47 19.42
CA ALA A 86 10.27 -1.71 20.62
C ALA A 86 9.53 -2.52 21.68
N ILE A 87 8.93 -3.64 21.30
CA ILE A 87 8.16 -4.51 22.21
C ILE A 87 8.97 -5.78 22.49
N GLU A 88 9.59 -5.82 23.65
CA GLU A 88 10.34 -6.98 24.15
C GLU A 88 9.59 -7.75 25.24
N HIS A 89 8.68 -7.04 25.98
CA HIS A 89 7.82 -7.58 27.01
C HIS A 89 6.37 -7.14 26.82
N ALA A 90 5.41 -7.89 27.35
CA ALA A 90 4.00 -7.53 27.24
C ALA A 90 3.67 -6.15 27.84
N SER A 91 4.35 -5.78 28.92
CA SER A 91 4.20 -4.45 29.54
C SER A 91 4.58 -3.27 28.65
N ASP A 92 5.44 -3.49 27.63
CA ASP A 92 5.92 -2.43 26.75
C ASP A 92 4.80 -1.86 25.87
N TRP A 93 3.77 -2.65 25.59
CA TRP A 93 2.58 -2.19 24.88
C TRP A 93 1.93 -0.99 25.59
N ARG A 94 1.87 -0.99 26.93
CA ARG A 94 1.30 0.12 27.71
C ARG A 94 2.22 1.34 27.77
N ALA A 95 3.52 1.16 27.50
CA ALA A 95 4.50 2.25 27.52
C ALA A 95 4.47 3.09 26.23
N LEU A 96 3.87 2.59 25.15
CA LEU A 96 3.72 3.35 23.90
C LEU A 96 2.96 4.65 24.15
N LYS A 97 3.45 5.75 23.61
CA LYS A 97 2.81 7.06 23.64
C LYS A 97 2.35 7.45 22.24
N THR A 98 1.23 8.16 22.16
CA THR A 98 0.77 8.73 20.89
C THR A 98 1.86 9.67 20.33
N LEU A 99 2.24 9.46 19.06
CA LEU A 99 3.23 10.30 18.39
C LEU A 99 2.57 11.53 17.78
N ASP A 100 3.32 12.64 17.76
CA ASP A 100 2.94 13.83 17.02
C ASP A 100 3.29 13.63 15.54
N PRO A 101 2.31 13.74 14.60
CA PRO A 101 2.55 13.53 13.18
C PRO A 101 3.47 14.56 12.53
N HIS A 102 3.72 15.71 13.17
CA HIS A 102 4.50 16.79 12.60
C HIS A 102 6.00 16.76 12.96
N VAL A 103 6.41 15.84 13.83
CA VAL A 103 7.82 15.72 14.28
C VAL A 103 8.37 14.32 13.93
N GLY A 104 9.68 14.12 14.12
CA GLY A 104 10.32 12.83 13.95
C GLY A 104 10.16 12.25 12.54
N ALA A 105 10.03 10.93 12.45
CA ALA A 105 9.91 10.20 11.19
C ALA A 105 8.58 10.51 10.46
N LEU A 106 7.49 10.68 11.20
CA LEU A 106 6.19 11.06 10.63
C LEU A 106 6.26 12.44 9.97
N GLY A 107 6.82 13.45 10.65
CA GLY A 107 7.01 14.79 10.12
C GLY A 107 7.98 14.83 8.93
N GLN A 108 9.00 13.97 8.93
CA GLN A 108 9.88 13.78 7.77
C GLN A 108 9.11 13.25 6.56
N GLN A 109 8.22 12.31 6.77
CA GLN A 109 7.43 11.74 5.69
C GLN A 109 6.39 12.76 5.14
N LEU A 110 5.80 13.62 5.98
CA LEU A 110 4.95 14.72 5.51
C LEU A 110 5.74 15.66 4.60
N ARG A 111 6.97 16.06 4.97
CA ARG A 111 7.83 16.87 4.09
C ARG A 111 8.13 16.19 2.74
N CYS A 112 8.36 14.88 2.73
CA CYS A 112 8.52 14.13 1.49
C CYS A 112 7.26 14.25 0.62
N VAL A 113 6.09 14.07 1.18
CA VAL A 113 4.79 14.19 0.47
C VAL A 113 4.61 15.59 -0.11
N ASP A 114 4.87 16.65 0.66
CA ASP A 114 4.76 18.03 0.21
C ASP A 114 5.70 18.32 -0.98
N GLN A 115 6.91 17.79 -0.96
CA GLN A 115 7.86 17.93 -2.06
C GLN A 115 7.41 17.19 -3.33
N VAL A 116 6.85 15.98 -3.18
CA VAL A 116 6.31 15.20 -4.31
C VAL A 116 5.12 15.93 -4.92
N LEU A 117 4.18 16.42 -4.11
CA LEU A 117 3.02 17.19 -4.56
C LEU A 117 3.44 18.46 -5.30
N SER A 118 4.39 19.21 -4.76
CA SER A 118 4.91 20.44 -5.37
C SER A 118 5.58 20.17 -6.72
N ALA A 119 6.28 19.04 -6.86
CA ALA A 119 7.01 18.68 -8.08
C ALA A 119 6.13 18.04 -9.17
N LEU A 120 4.94 17.54 -8.81
CA LEU A 120 4.01 16.79 -9.66
C LEU A 120 2.56 17.31 -9.52
N PRO A 121 2.28 18.59 -9.81
CA PRO A 121 0.97 19.21 -9.54
C PRO A 121 -0.21 18.58 -10.31
N ASP A 122 0.08 17.97 -11.47
CA ASP A 122 -0.95 17.37 -12.35
C ASP A 122 -1.08 15.84 -12.16
N VAL A 123 -0.38 15.25 -11.18
CA VAL A 123 -0.41 13.81 -10.94
C VAL A 123 -1.03 13.51 -9.58
N PRO A 124 -2.08 12.69 -9.51
CA PRO A 124 -2.61 12.25 -8.23
C PRO A 124 -1.56 11.53 -7.40
N VAL A 125 -1.34 11.97 -6.16
CA VAL A 125 -0.37 11.39 -5.22
C VAL A 125 -1.11 10.78 -4.04
N ILE A 126 -0.73 9.56 -3.65
CA ILE A 126 -1.24 8.88 -2.46
C ILE A 126 -0.09 8.49 -1.53
N GLN A 127 -0.32 8.63 -0.22
CA GLN A 127 0.66 8.28 0.83
C GLN A 127 0.41 6.88 1.37
N THR A 128 1.46 6.09 1.55
CA THR A 128 1.37 4.78 2.22
C THR A 128 1.06 4.93 3.70
N ILE A 129 0.06 4.20 4.17
CA ILE A 129 -0.32 4.04 5.58
C ILE A 129 -0.37 2.54 5.88
N PHE A 130 0.41 2.08 6.83
CA PHE A 130 0.29 0.71 7.33
C PHE A 130 -0.84 0.62 8.36
N SER A 131 -1.62 -0.45 8.29
CA SER A 131 -2.68 -0.74 9.27
C SER A 131 -2.12 -0.83 10.70
N PRO A 132 -2.92 -0.56 11.75
CA PRO A 132 -2.47 -0.68 13.13
C PRO A 132 -1.88 -2.06 13.45
N MET A 133 -2.48 -3.14 12.94
CA MET A 133 -2.00 -4.50 13.13
C MET A 133 -0.64 -4.72 12.41
N ALA A 134 -0.43 -4.16 11.22
CA ALA A 134 0.85 -4.25 10.52
C ALA A 134 1.96 -3.51 11.30
N GLN A 135 1.65 -2.36 11.87
CA GLN A 135 2.56 -1.62 12.74
C GLN A 135 2.87 -2.42 14.02
N ALA A 136 1.86 -3.00 14.66
CA ALA A 136 2.02 -3.85 15.87
C ALA A 136 2.94 -5.04 15.58
N LYS A 137 2.79 -5.71 14.43
CA LYS A 137 3.70 -6.78 14.00
C LYS A 137 5.13 -6.30 13.85
N ASN A 138 5.33 -5.14 13.26
CA ASN A 138 6.66 -4.58 13.07
C ASN A 138 7.30 -4.11 14.38
N LEU A 139 6.50 -3.68 15.37
CA LEU A 139 6.94 -3.35 16.74
C LEU A 139 7.37 -4.58 17.55
N ALA A 140 6.65 -5.71 17.44
CA ALA A 140 6.80 -6.88 18.32
C ALA A 140 7.42 -8.11 17.63
N GLY A 141 7.39 -8.19 16.30
CA GLY A 141 7.85 -9.38 15.59
C GLY A 141 7.00 -10.63 15.90
N GLU A 142 7.65 -11.75 16.16
CA GLU A 142 6.98 -13.03 16.45
C GLU A 142 6.17 -13.00 17.75
N ARG A 143 6.55 -12.12 18.67
CA ARG A 143 5.87 -11.92 19.94
C ARG A 143 4.41 -11.47 19.78
N LEU A 144 4.03 -10.85 18.66
CA LEU A 144 2.68 -10.36 18.40
C LEU A 144 1.60 -11.38 18.75
N LEU A 145 1.73 -12.62 18.25
CA LEU A 145 0.70 -13.65 18.44
C LEU A 145 0.59 -14.11 19.90
N THR A 146 1.70 -14.20 20.60
CA THR A 146 1.71 -14.53 22.02
C THR A 146 1.01 -13.44 22.83
N ASP A 147 1.35 -12.18 22.58
CA ASP A 147 0.77 -11.07 23.33
C ASP A 147 -0.71 -10.88 23.02
N LEU A 148 -1.12 -11.04 21.78
CA LEU A 148 -2.52 -10.98 21.37
C LEU A 148 -3.37 -12.04 22.09
N ARG A 149 -2.82 -13.26 22.32
CA ARG A 149 -3.55 -14.41 22.87
C ARG A 149 -3.43 -14.53 24.40
N GLU A 150 -2.28 -14.20 24.95
CA GLU A 150 -1.96 -14.45 26.36
C GLU A 150 -1.90 -13.16 27.20
N ASN A 151 -1.65 -12.01 26.55
CA ASN A 151 -1.51 -10.70 27.18
C ASN A 151 -2.45 -9.66 26.54
N GLU A 152 -3.67 -10.06 26.21
CA GLU A 152 -4.63 -9.29 25.41
C GLU A 152 -4.84 -7.87 25.93
N ALA A 153 -4.94 -7.68 27.25
CA ALA A 153 -5.19 -6.36 27.84
C ALA A 153 -4.03 -5.37 27.60
N ASP A 154 -2.79 -5.84 27.64
CA ASP A 154 -1.61 -5.04 27.34
C ASP A 154 -1.51 -4.77 25.85
N PHE A 155 -1.71 -5.80 25.01
CA PHE A 155 -1.73 -5.69 23.55
C PHE A 155 -2.79 -4.67 23.08
N ARG A 156 -4.03 -4.76 23.59
CA ARG A 156 -5.10 -3.79 23.24
C ARG A 156 -4.73 -2.37 23.61
N ALA A 157 -4.10 -2.13 24.75
CA ALA A 157 -3.65 -0.79 25.13
C ALA A 157 -2.63 -0.22 24.16
N GLY A 158 -1.69 -1.05 23.68
CA GLY A 158 -0.72 -0.67 22.66
C GLY A 158 -1.38 -0.44 21.30
N LEU A 159 -2.25 -1.36 20.87
CA LEU A 159 -2.97 -1.26 19.60
C LEU A 159 -3.85 0.02 19.53
N GLU A 160 -4.46 0.40 20.65
CA GLU A 160 -5.21 1.64 20.81
C GLU A 160 -4.33 2.88 20.60
N THR A 161 -3.12 2.87 21.17
CA THR A 161 -2.14 3.96 21.00
C THR A 161 -1.63 4.06 19.55
N ILE A 162 -1.35 2.93 18.91
CA ILE A 162 -0.95 2.84 17.50
C ILE A 162 -2.07 3.39 16.62
N THR A 163 -3.31 2.98 16.85
CA THR A 163 -4.47 3.41 16.07
C THR A 163 -4.68 4.92 16.18
N ARG A 164 -4.60 5.48 17.38
CA ARG A 164 -4.71 6.92 17.62
C ARG A 164 -3.62 7.70 16.88
N THR A 165 -2.37 7.23 16.96
CA THR A 165 -1.25 7.81 16.20
C THR A 165 -1.52 7.75 14.70
N THR A 166 -2.00 6.62 14.20
CA THR A 166 -2.31 6.44 12.77
C THR A 166 -3.42 7.38 12.32
N ILE A 167 -4.47 7.57 13.12
CA ILE A 167 -5.55 8.51 12.85
C ILE A 167 -5.02 9.95 12.75
N GLU A 168 -4.22 10.40 13.71
CA GLU A 168 -3.65 11.75 13.68
C GLU A 168 -2.70 11.93 12.48
N TYR A 169 -1.93 10.90 12.14
CA TYR A 169 -1.09 10.94 10.95
C TYR A 169 -1.92 10.99 9.65
N VAL A 170 -2.99 10.23 9.53
CA VAL A 170 -3.92 10.31 8.36
C VAL A 170 -4.51 11.70 8.21
N LYS A 171 -4.91 12.34 9.30
CA LYS A 171 -5.39 13.74 9.27
C LYS A 171 -4.32 14.71 8.75
N ALA A 172 -3.09 14.57 9.24
CA ALA A 172 -1.97 15.39 8.78
C ALA A 172 -1.63 15.14 7.29
N VAL A 173 -1.64 13.88 6.85
CA VAL A 173 -1.47 13.51 5.43
C VAL A 173 -2.55 14.13 4.55
N LYS A 174 -3.81 14.08 4.95
CA LYS A 174 -4.91 14.73 4.22
C LYS A 174 -4.73 16.24 4.09
N ALA A 175 -4.22 16.89 5.14
CA ALA A 175 -3.97 18.32 5.14
C ALA A 175 -2.91 18.76 4.12
N THR A 176 -2.03 17.86 3.64
CA THR A 176 -1.07 18.16 2.56
C THR A 176 -1.74 18.28 1.18
N GLY A 177 -2.98 17.82 1.01
CA GLY A 177 -3.70 17.86 -0.26
C GLY A 177 -3.48 16.64 -1.15
N VAL A 178 -3.04 15.49 -0.62
CA VAL A 178 -2.97 14.23 -1.35
C VAL A 178 -4.32 13.80 -1.92
N ALA A 179 -4.32 13.07 -3.02
CA ALA A 179 -5.53 12.48 -3.59
C ALA A 179 -6.14 11.41 -2.68
N GLY A 180 -5.32 10.78 -1.83
CA GLY A 180 -5.73 9.74 -0.91
C GLY A 180 -4.56 9.00 -0.26
N ILE A 181 -4.83 7.80 0.19
CA ILE A 181 -3.84 6.92 0.82
C ILE A 181 -3.74 5.56 0.13
N PHE A 182 -2.60 4.91 0.32
CA PHE A 182 -2.41 3.49 0.06
C PHE A 182 -2.42 2.78 1.42
N TYR A 183 -3.52 2.14 1.76
CA TYR A 183 -3.72 1.50 3.06
C TYR A 183 -3.26 0.03 3.01
N ALA A 184 -2.17 -0.28 3.68
CA ALA A 184 -1.53 -1.60 3.63
C ALA A 184 -1.95 -2.47 4.80
N VAL A 185 -2.75 -3.51 4.51
CA VAL A 185 -3.17 -4.57 5.44
C VAL A 185 -2.35 -5.83 5.16
N GLN A 186 -1.56 -6.25 6.14
CA GLN A 186 -0.62 -7.36 6.00
C GLN A 186 -0.99 -8.59 6.82
N HIS A 187 -2.11 -8.57 7.56
CA HIS A 187 -2.49 -9.62 8.50
C HIS A 187 -3.89 -10.19 8.26
N ALA A 188 -4.57 -9.79 7.18
CA ALA A 188 -5.82 -10.39 6.74
C ALA A 188 -5.57 -11.73 6.04
N SER A 189 -4.91 -12.68 6.70
CA SER A 189 -4.48 -13.94 6.12
C SER A 189 -4.57 -15.08 7.13
N ALA A 190 -5.06 -16.23 6.68
CA ALA A 190 -5.17 -17.45 7.48
C ALA A 190 -3.80 -18.01 7.93
N ASN A 191 -2.73 -17.61 7.27
CA ASN A 191 -1.36 -17.97 7.67
C ASN A 191 -0.88 -17.24 8.92
N LEU A 192 -1.56 -16.15 9.32
CA LEU A 192 -1.11 -15.26 10.38
C LEU A 192 -2.11 -15.19 11.54
N LEU A 193 -3.38 -14.98 11.25
CA LEU A 193 -4.44 -14.82 12.25
C LEU A 193 -5.64 -15.70 11.89
N SER A 194 -6.42 -16.12 12.88
CA SER A 194 -7.76 -16.64 12.60
C SER A 194 -8.67 -15.52 12.11
N ARG A 195 -9.81 -15.88 11.50
CA ARG A 195 -10.80 -14.88 11.05
C ARG A 195 -11.31 -14.02 12.20
N ASP A 196 -11.55 -14.63 13.36
CA ASP A 196 -12.03 -13.92 14.55
C ASP A 196 -10.95 -12.99 15.11
N GLU A 197 -9.69 -13.42 15.15
CA GLU A 197 -8.56 -12.56 15.56
C GLU A 197 -8.41 -11.38 14.60
N PHE A 198 -8.47 -11.60 13.28
CA PHE A 198 -8.40 -10.49 12.33
C PHE A 198 -9.63 -9.57 12.45
N SER A 199 -10.83 -10.10 12.62
CA SER A 199 -12.03 -9.28 12.80
C SER A 199 -11.92 -8.38 14.02
N THR A 200 -11.42 -8.93 15.15
CA THR A 200 -11.34 -8.26 16.44
C THR A 200 -10.17 -7.28 16.54
N PHE A 201 -8.99 -7.65 16.04
CA PHE A 201 -7.76 -6.87 16.24
C PHE A 201 -7.27 -6.17 14.96
N GLY A 202 -7.71 -6.63 13.78
CA GLY A 202 -7.41 -6.00 12.50
C GLY A 202 -8.54 -5.08 12.05
N ARG A 203 -9.65 -5.67 11.60
CA ARG A 203 -10.76 -4.98 10.94
C ARG A 203 -11.37 -3.86 11.79
N GLU A 204 -11.63 -4.08 13.08
CA GLU A 204 -12.21 -3.07 13.96
C GLU A 204 -11.34 -1.80 13.99
N TYR A 205 -10.04 -1.96 14.13
CA TYR A 205 -9.09 -0.84 14.19
C TYR A 205 -8.85 -0.21 12.82
N ASP A 206 -8.84 -1.02 11.75
CA ASP A 206 -8.76 -0.52 10.37
C ASP A 206 -9.91 0.43 10.06
N LEU A 207 -11.15 0.05 10.34
CA LEU A 207 -12.33 0.87 10.07
C LEU A 207 -12.31 2.20 10.80
N ARG A 208 -11.75 2.25 12.01
CA ARG A 208 -11.57 3.52 12.76
C ARG A 208 -10.61 4.47 12.04
N VAL A 209 -9.52 3.96 11.48
CA VAL A 209 -8.58 4.75 10.67
C VAL A 209 -9.23 5.21 9.37
N LEU A 210 -9.91 4.30 8.66
CA LEU A 210 -10.52 4.55 7.36
C LEU A 210 -11.70 5.54 7.43
N ASN A 211 -12.38 5.65 8.57
CA ASN A 211 -13.43 6.64 8.80
C ASN A 211 -12.93 8.10 8.72
N GLU A 212 -11.62 8.33 8.82
CA GLU A 212 -11.00 9.65 8.66
C GLU A 212 -10.81 10.09 7.20
N LEU A 213 -11.09 9.22 6.21
CA LEU A 213 -10.77 9.46 4.80
C LEU A 213 -11.79 10.32 4.03
N SER A 214 -12.75 10.93 4.74
CA SER A 214 -13.69 11.86 4.08
C SER A 214 -12.94 12.99 3.36
N GLY A 215 -13.32 13.26 2.12
CA GLY A 215 -12.71 14.31 1.29
C GLY A 215 -11.53 13.85 0.41
N THR A 216 -11.02 12.62 0.58
CA THR A 216 -10.09 12.01 -0.38
C THR A 216 -10.86 11.13 -1.37
N TRP A 217 -10.33 10.99 -2.59
CA TRP A 217 -11.05 10.32 -3.69
C TRP A 217 -10.30 9.12 -4.28
N LEU A 218 -9.00 8.97 -3.99
CA LEU A 218 -8.15 7.87 -4.49
C LEU A 218 -7.53 7.12 -3.31
N ASN A 219 -8.32 6.32 -2.61
CA ASN A 219 -7.82 5.47 -1.54
C ASN A 219 -7.68 4.05 -2.05
N VAL A 220 -6.48 3.51 -1.96
CA VAL A 220 -6.12 2.18 -2.43
C VAL A 220 -5.94 1.26 -1.24
N MET A 221 -6.73 0.19 -1.18
CA MET A 221 -6.52 -0.93 -0.28
C MET A 221 -5.42 -1.84 -0.83
N HIS A 222 -4.47 -2.26 -0.01
CA HIS A 222 -3.56 -3.33 -0.34
C HIS A 222 -3.67 -4.46 0.67
N VAL A 223 -4.08 -5.64 0.19
CA VAL A 223 -4.11 -6.87 0.98
C VAL A 223 -2.90 -7.71 0.61
N HIS A 224 -1.96 -7.81 1.55
CA HIS A 224 -0.69 -8.49 1.32
C HIS A 224 -0.74 -9.98 1.70
N GLY A 225 -0.03 -10.80 0.93
CA GLY A 225 0.16 -12.23 1.21
C GLY A 225 -0.79 -13.13 0.45
N ASP A 226 -0.84 -14.37 0.89
CA ASP A 226 -1.70 -15.46 0.39
C ASP A 226 -2.71 -15.90 1.45
N HIS A 227 -3.64 -16.79 1.05
CA HIS A 227 -4.75 -17.22 1.92
C HIS A 227 -5.47 -16.04 2.61
N ILE A 228 -5.68 -14.97 1.85
CA ILE A 228 -6.22 -13.71 2.39
C ILE A 228 -7.73 -13.81 2.69
N TYR A 229 -8.15 -13.10 3.72
CA TYR A 229 -9.57 -12.90 4.06
C TYR A 229 -10.15 -11.74 3.26
N PHE A 230 -10.21 -11.90 1.92
CA PHE A 230 -10.63 -10.84 1.02
C PHE A 230 -12.04 -10.33 1.32
N ASP A 231 -12.95 -11.23 1.67
CA ASP A 231 -14.32 -10.92 2.04
C ASP A 231 -14.43 -10.04 3.29
N LEU A 232 -13.48 -10.13 4.23
CA LEU A 232 -13.48 -9.30 5.44
C LEU A 232 -12.98 -7.86 5.18
N VAL A 233 -12.43 -7.58 4.01
CA VAL A 233 -11.91 -6.25 3.64
C VAL A 233 -12.56 -5.69 2.37
N ALA A 234 -13.39 -6.48 1.70
CA ALA A 234 -14.03 -6.10 0.43
C ALA A 234 -15.03 -4.93 0.57
N ASP A 235 -15.60 -4.74 1.75
CA ASP A 235 -16.56 -3.68 2.08
C ASP A 235 -15.95 -2.46 2.75
N TYR A 236 -14.61 -2.37 2.83
CA TYR A 236 -13.94 -1.16 3.36
C TYR A 236 -14.31 0.07 2.53
N PRO A 237 -14.41 1.27 3.13
CA PRO A 237 -14.84 2.49 2.45
C PRO A 237 -13.74 3.09 1.55
N LEU A 238 -13.25 2.30 0.60
CA LEU A 238 -12.14 2.64 -0.29
C LEU A 238 -12.58 2.61 -1.76
N GLN A 239 -11.74 3.10 -2.66
CA GLN A 239 -12.06 3.22 -4.09
C GLN A 239 -11.37 2.18 -4.95
N VAL A 240 -10.20 1.68 -4.54
CA VAL A 240 -9.40 0.74 -5.31
C VAL A 240 -8.88 -0.37 -4.42
N TRP A 241 -8.88 -1.62 -4.91
CA TRP A 241 -8.31 -2.78 -4.23
C TRP A 241 -7.11 -3.33 -5.01
N ASN A 242 -6.04 -3.60 -4.29
CA ASN A 242 -4.80 -4.20 -4.78
C ASN A 242 -4.46 -5.42 -3.92
N TRP A 243 -4.23 -6.55 -4.56
CA TRP A 243 -3.81 -7.80 -3.92
C TRP A 243 -3.04 -8.65 -4.94
N HIS A 244 -2.50 -9.78 -4.54
CA HIS A 244 -1.76 -10.70 -5.41
C HIS A 244 -2.70 -11.54 -6.30
N ASP A 245 -3.54 -10.90 -7.11
CA ASP A 245 -4.62 -11.49 -7.91
C ASP A 245 -4.20 -12.58 -8.90
N ARG A 246 -2.91 -12.67 -9.20
CA ARG A 246 -2.30 -13.73 -10.03
C ARG A 246 -1.68 -14.86 -9.21
N GLU A 247 -1.59 -14.71 -7.90
CA GLU A 247 -0.83 -15.60 -7.02
C GLU A 247 -1.70 -16.17 -5.88
N THR A 248 -2.80 -15.50 -5.52
CA THR A 248 -3.75 -15.94 -4.48
C THR A 248 -5.19 -15.64 -4.86
N ASP A 249 -6.13 -16.36 -4.26
CA ASP A 249 -7.57 -16.07 -4.39
C ASP A 249 -7.97 -14.79 -3.63
N PRO A 250 -9.00 -14.08 -4.11
CA PRO A 250 -9.73 -14.34 -5.35
C PRO A 250 -8.95 -13.90 -6.59
N ALA A 251 -9.17 -14.57 -7.74
CA ALA A 251 -8.69 -14.07 -9.02
C ALA A 251 -9.32 -12.71 -9.34
N LEU A 252 -8.71 -11.93 -10.23
CA LEU A 252 -9.08 -10.55 -10.56
C LEU A 252 -10.60 -10.35 -10.75
N THR A 253 -11.21 -11.15 -11.60
CA THR A 253 -12.66 -11.03 -11.90
C THR A 253 -13.56 -11.43 -10.74
N GLU A 254 -13.15 -12.38 -9.94
CA GLU A 254 -13.89 -12.80 -8.75
C GLU A 254 -13.79 -11.76 -7.62
N GLY A 255 -12.62 -11.14 -7.46
CA GLY A 255 -12.45 -10.02 -6.55
C GLY A 255 -13.30 -8.82 -6.93
N LEU A 256 -13.35 -8.47 -8.23
CA LEU A 256 -14.20 -7.38 -8.74
C LEU A 256 -15.69 -7.53 -8.46
N LYS A 257 -16.18 -8.77 -8.30
CA LYS A 257 -17.60 -9.02 -7.93
C LYS A 257 -17.89 -8.71 -6.46
N GLN A 258 -16.86 -8.71 -5.61
CA GLN A 258 -17.00 -8.53 -4.16
C GLN A 258 -16.79 -7.07 -3.72
N ILE A 259 -16.20 -6.23 -4.55
CA ILE A 259 -15.88 -4.83 -4.24
C ILE A 259 -16.78 -3.86 -5.01
N THR A 260 -16.92 -2.64 -4.53
CA THR A 260 -17.70 -1.59 -5.22
C THR A 260 -16.84 -0.72 -6.16
N GLY A 261 -15.55 -0.56 -5.87
CA GLY A 261 -14.60 0.25 -6.65
C GLY A 261 -13.89 -0.51 -7.75
N ALA A 262 -12.66 -0.14 -8.04
CA ALA A 262 -11.81 -0.74 -9.06
C ALA A 262 -10.76 -1.69 -8.46
N ALA A 263 -10.26 -2.62 -9.27
CA ALA A 263 -9.08 -3.43 -8.95
C ALA A 263 -7.83 -2.83 -9.60
N CYS A 264 -6.72 -2.83 -8.87
CA CYS A 264 -5.38 -2.52 -9.40
C CYS A 264 -4.50 -3.77 -9.31
N GLY A 265 -4.15 -4.37 -10.45
CA GLY A 265 -3.43 -5.63 -10.49
C GLY A 265 -3.29 -6.16 -11.91
N GLY A 266 -3.36 -7.47 -12.09
CA GLY A 266 -3.39 -8.14 -13.38
C GLY A 266 -2.04 -8.66 -13.87
N ILE A 267 -0.91 -8.30 -13.23
CA ILE A 267 0.42 -8.77 -13.60
C ILE A 267 1.09 -9.45 -12.41
N ALA A 268 1.52 -10.71 -12.61
CA ALA A 268 2.34 -11.43 -11.63
C ALA A 268 3.70 -10.74 -11.44
N ARG A 269 4.00 -10.28 -10.23
CA ARG A 269 5.15 -9.41 -9.97
C ARG A 269 6.51 -10.12 -10.05
N ASP A 270 6.60 -11.39 -9.65
CA ASP A 270 7.85 -12.15 -9.68
C ASP A 270 8.01 -12.88 -11.01
N MET A 271 7.11 -13.82 -11.32
CA MET A 271 7.27 -14.72 -12.45
C MET A 271 7.18 -14.01 -13.80
N VAL A 272 6.44 -12.90 -13.89
CA VAL A 272 6.23 -12.19 -15.16
C VAL A 272 6.92 -10.83 -15.16
N MET A 273 6.64 -9.96 -14.19
CA MET A 273 7.20 -8.60 -14.21
C MET A 273 8.72 -8.59 -13.98
N LEU A 274 9.25 -9.43 -13.08
CA LEU A 274 10.68 -9.52 -12.81
C LEU A 274 11.39 -10.48 -13.76
N ARG A 275 10.91 -11.73 -13.88
CA ARG A 275 11.63 -12.85 -14.55
C ARG A 275 11.13 -13.13 -15.95
N GLY A 276 9.94 -12.67 -16.30
CA GLY A 276 9.31 -12.91 -17.59
C GLY A 276 9.90 -12.08 -18.72
N ARG A 277 9.57 -12.49 -19.94
CA ARG A 277 9.87 -11.72 -21.14
C ARG A 277 8.79 -10.65 -21.37
N PRO A 278 9.07 -9.60 -22.15
CA PRO A 278 8.08 -8.55 -22.49
C PRO A 278 6.77 -9.11 -23.06
N GLU A 279 6.84 -10.20 -23.84
CA GLU A 279 5.66 -10.85 -24.42
C GLU A 279 4.71 -11.37 -23.33
N ALA A 280 5.25 -11.99 -22.27
CA ALA A 280 4.45 -12.49 -21.15
C ALA A 280 3.81 -11.34 -20.34
N VAL A 281 4.50 -10.20 -20.23
CA VAL A 281 3.93 -8.99 -19.62
C VAL A 281 2.75 -8.49 -20.47
N ARG A 282 2.94 -8.39 -21.79
CA ARG A 282 1.88 -7.98 -22.73
C ARG A 282 0.67 -8.89 -22.66
N GLU A 283 0.89 -10.19 -22.67
CA GLU A 283 -0.17 -11.20 -22.58
C GLU A 283 -0.99 -11.04 -21.29
N GLN A 284 -0.35 -10.84 -20.14
CA GLN A 284 -1.08 -10.67 -18.87
C GLN A 284 -1.85 -9.35 -18.80
N VAL A 285 -1.30 -8.25 -19.32
CA VAL A 285 -2.01 -6.98 -19.41
C VAL A 285 -3.23 -7.11 -20.33
N GLN A 286 -3.07 -7.70 -21.51
CA GLN A 286 -4.17 -7.91 -22.45
C GLN A 286 -5.25 -8.84 -21.88
N ASP A 287 -4.86 -9.93 -21.23
CA ASP A 287 -5.78 -10.86 -20.56
C ASP A 287 -6.61 -10.14 -19.48
N ALA A 288 -5.95 -9.35 -18.64
CA ALA A 288 -6.63 -8.60 -17.58
C ALA A 288 -7.59 -7.53 -18.16
N ILE A 289 -7.17 -6.80 -19.19
CA ILE A 289 -8.03 -5.82 -19.88
C ILE A 289 -9.22 -6.51 -20.54
N ALA A 290 -8.99 -7.64 -21.24
CA ALA A 290 -10.08 -8.39 -21.87
C ALA A 290 -11.11 -8.91 -20.85
N LYS A 291 -10.65 -9.44 -19.71
CA LYS A 291 -11.51 -9.94 -18.63
C LYS A 291 -12.31 -8.86 -17.93
N THR A 292 -11.76 -7.66 -17.79
CA THR A 292 -12.40 -6.51 -17.12
C THR A 292 -13.11 -5.57 -18.11
N GLN A 293 -12.88 -5.75 -19.41
CA GLN A 293 -13.30 -4.82 -20.47
C GLN A 293 -12.74 -3.40 -20.24
N GLY A 294 -11.58 -3.29 -19.59
CA GLY A 294 -10.96 -2.02 -19.20
C GLY A 294 -11.77 -1.20 -18.19
N ARG A 295 -12.79 -1.80 -17.54
CA ARG A 295 -13.68 -1.11 -16.60
C ARG A 295 -13.40 -1.54 -15.16
N ARG A 296 -13.52 -0.59 -14.25
CA ARG A 296 -13.20 -0.82 -12.82
C ARG A 296 -11.82 -1.46 -12.65
N TYR A 297 -10.87 -1.02 -13.49
CA TYR A 297 -9.58 -1.67 -13.57
C TYR A 297 -8.45 -0.66 -13.81
N ILE A 298 -7.34 -0.89 -13.12
CA ILE A 298 -6.07 -0.18 -13.24
C ILE A 298 -4.99 -1.24 -13.42
N VAL A 299 -4.18 -1.14 -14.47
CA VAL A 299 -3.05 -2.05 -14.67
C VAL A 299 -2.02 -1.85 -13.56
N GLY A 300 -1.65 -2.94 -12.90
CA GLY A 300 -0.65 -2.94 -11.84
C GLY A 300 -0.10 -4.33 -11.58
N THR A 301 0.78 -4.42 -10.58
CA THR A 301 1.22 -5.67 -9.97
C THR A 301 0.51 -5.88 -8.64
N GLY A 302 0.42 -7.11 -8.15
CA GLY A 302 -0.24 -7.42 -6.88
C GLY A 302 0.44 -6.79 -5.63
N CYS A 303 1.64 -6.26 -5.77
CA CYS A 303 2.41 -5.54 -4.75
C CYS A 303 3.44 -4.63 -5.44
N VAL A 304 4.51 -4.20 -4.73
CA VAL A 304 5.64 -3.46 -5.30
C VAL A 304 6.28 -4.23 -6.46
N THR A 305 6.70 -3.53 -7.51
CA THR A 305 7.67 -4.08 -8.46
C THR A 305 9.01 -4.22 -7.77
N MET A 306 9.73 -5.29 -8.06
CA MET A 306 11.02 -5.55 -7.42
C MET A 306 12.10 -4.57 -7.92
N VAL A 307 13.09 -4.30 -7.08
CA VAL A 307 14.17 -3.34 -7.40
C VAL A 307 14.86 -3.67 -8.72
N PRO A 308 15.21 -4.94 -9.03
CA PRO A 308 15.88 -5.30 -10.29
C PRO A 308 14.90 -5.60 -11.45
N THR A 309 13.63 -5.19 -11.36
CA THR A 309 12.66 -5.38 -12.46
C THR A 309 13.20 -4.75 -13.75
N PRO A 310 13.27 -5.52 -14.86
CA PRO A 310 13.75 -5.00 -16.13
C PRO A 310 12.89 -3.83 -16.64
N GLU A 311 13.54 -2.74 -17.03
CA GLU A 311 12.84 -1.55 -17.52
C GLU A 311 11.99 -1.82 -18.78
N ILE A 312 12.40 -2.77 -19.61
CA ILE A 312 11.62 -3.16 -20.76
C ILE A 312 10.25 -3.75 -20.37
N ASN A 313 10.17 -4.45 -19.23
CA ASN A 313 8.93 -5.01 -18.71
C ASN A 313 7.99 -3.92 -18.17
N LEU A 314 8.55 -2.91 -17.46
CA LEU A 314 7.79 -1.72 -17.05
C LEU A 314 7.22 -0.99 -18.25
N ARG A 315 8.05 -0.74 -19.28
CA ARG A 315 7.67 -0.09 -20.52
C ARG A 315 6.57 -0.87 -21.25
N THR A 316 6.74 -2.18 -21.38
CA THR A 316 5.75 -3.04 -22.05
C THR A 316 4.40 -3.00 -21.33
N ALA A 317 4.37 -3.03 -20.02
CA ALA A 317 3.11 -2.92 -19.27
C ALA A 317 2.40 -1.60 -19.55
N ILE A 318 3.13 -0.48 -19.54
CA ILE A 318 2.59 0.86 -19.80
C ILE A 318 2.09 0.99 -21.23
N GLU A 319 2.92 0.63 -22.21
CA GLU A 319 2.58 0.74 -23.65
C GLU A 319 1.38 -0.13 -23.99
N THR A 320 1.30 -1.35 -23.43
CA THR A 320 0.17 -2.25 -23.67
C THR A 320 -1.13 -1.71 -23.06
N ALA A 321 -1.07 -1.18 -21.83
CA ALA A 321 -2.24 -0.56 -21.19
C ALA A 321 -2.80 0.60 -22.02
N ARG A 322 -1.91 1.43 -22.58
CA ARG A 322 -2.28 2.63 -23.36
C ARG A 322 -2.72 2.34 -24.80
N ALA A 323 -2.29 1.22 -25.37
CA ALA A 323 -2.67 0.83 -26.73
C ALA A 323 -4.06 0.20 -26.82
N THR A 324 -4.67 -0.14 -25.67
CA THR A 324 -5.95 -0.84 -25.58
C THR A 324 -7.04 0.16 -25.18
N ALA A 325 -7.41 1.06 -26.10
CA ALA A 325 -8.52 2.00 -25.94
C ALA A 325 -9.70 1.59 -26.84
#